data_8c1c547b3fe033491fd9999a686af73f
#
_entry.id   8c1c547b3fe033491fd9999a686af73f
#
_cell.length_a   1.000
_cell.length_b   1.000
_cell.length_c   1.000
_cell.angle_alpha   90.00
_cell.angle_beta   90.00
_cell.angle_gamma   90.00
#
_symmetry.space_group_name_H-M   'P 1'
#
loop_
_entity.id
_entity.type
_entity.pdbx_description
1 polymer ?
#
loop_
_entity_poly.entity_id
_entity_poly.type
_entity_poly.pdbx_seq_one_letter_code
_entity_poly.pdbx_strand_id
1 'polypeptide(L)'
;MKQKLLLLALVLSACSFNSEKADKLKIVSLSTTHTEIVQALGGEDFLVGVDSFSETPETVKKIDAFTVTTDEILELNPDVVLLAFDINEIVTDLEGIEMKYALLPPARNFEDVYSQIEIIGNLIHKENEAKNLISSMREDVSTILQNTTFKDIKIFHEIGYTYGIYTVNKNSFIGEIYNLLGVKNIANELEDPFRSGYPEISEEKIIESNPDLIVVGHSDYLNKDLSTRTSWKNLTAVKNNNIYFLDENLANNWGVNTVDLLNVLNEIIDSKQDPGIIYSDKYFEQEQKTQSDQIIPLLAQVIVLLVLLIFVVSRFYTQREKKKLKIKL
;
A
#
# COMPACT_ATOMS: atom_id res chain seq x y z
N MET A 1 73.18 37.16 33.86
CA MET A 1 71.72 37.17 33.77
C MET A 1 71.30 36.03 32.80
N LYS A 2 70.86 34.90 33.32
CA LYS A 2 70.39 33.72 32.53
C LYS A 2 68.88 33.54 32.79
N GLN A 3 68.05 33.90 31.79
CA GLN A 3 66.62 33.63 31.81
C GLN A 3 66.39 32.12 31.62
N LYS A 4 65.72 31.51 32.58
CA LYS A 4 65.22 30.13 32.48
C LYS A 4 63.85 30.20 31.84
N LEU A 5 63.77 29.61 30.65
CA LEU A 5 62.51 29.39 29.95
C LEU A 5 61.83 28.17 30.55
N LEU A 6 60.66 28.36 31.15
CA LEU A 6 59.84 27.28 31.72
C LEU A 6 58.91 26.79 30.62
N LEU A 7 59.14 25.58 30.09
CA LEU A 7 58.23 24.89 29.12
C LEU A 7 57.10 24.26 29.92
N LEU A 8 55.88 24.82 29.77
CA LEU A 8 54.65 24.24 30.32
C LEU A 8 54.10 23.26 29.26
N ALA A 9 54.29 21.95 29.53
CA ALA A 9 53.70 20.88 28.73
C ALA A 9 52.22 20.74 29.10
N LEU A 10 51.33 21.21 28.23
CA LEU A 10 49.89 20.91 28.31
C LEU A 10 49.65 19.44 27.87
N VAL A 11 49.40 18.58 28.82
CA VAL A 11 48.87 17.22 28.56
C VAL A 11 47.41 17.37 28.22
N LEU A 12 47.08 17.38 26.92
CA LEU A 12 45.74 17.21 26.42
C LEU A 12 45.34 15.73 26.64
N SER A 13 44.68 15.48 27.76
CA SER A 13 43.96 14.24 27.98
C SER A 13 42.82 14.15 26.97
N ALA A 14 43.00 13.42 25.88
CA ALA A 14 41.94 13.04 24.98
C ALA A 14 40.98 12.13 25.73
N CYS A 15 39.93 12.71 26.32
CA CYS A 15 38.76 11.93 26.68
C CYS A 15 38.19 11.39 25.35
N SER A 16 38.48 10.13 25.07
CA SER A 16 37.69 9.38 24.09
C SER A 16 36.27 9.31 24.65
N PHE A 17 35.39 10.18 24.13
CA PHE A 17 33.96 9.95 24.21
C PHE A 17 33.71 8.66 23.42
N ASN A 18 33.65 7.53 24.13
CA ASN A 18 32.90 6.39 23.64
C ASN A 18 31.45 6.89 23.52
N SER A 19 31.05 7.30 22.36
CA SER A 19 29.64 7.36 22.00
C SER A 19 29.18 5.89 22.10
N GLU A 20 28.58 5.50 23.22
CA GLU A 20 27.69 4.36 23.23
C GLU A 20 26.78 4.59 22.03
N LYS A 21 26.87 3.71 21.04
CA LYS A 21 25.97 3.69 19.91
C LYS A 21 24.58 3.46 20.55
N ALA A 22 23.81 4.54 20.73
CA ALA A 22 22.45 4.39 21.21
C ALA A 22 21.82 3.32 20.31
N ASP A 23 21.31 2.26 20.92
CA ASP A 23 20.66 1.19 20.16
C ASP A 23 19.60 1.84 19.28
N LYS A 24 19.69 1.56 17.97
CA LYS A 24 18.78 2.13 16.97
C LYS A 24 17.38 1.61 17.24
N LEU A 25 16.40 2.50 17.29
CA LEU A 25 15.00 2.15 17.42
C LEU A 25 14.61 1.07 16.40
N LYS A 26 13.90 0.04 16.84
CA LYS A 26 13.44 -1.07 16.01
C LYS A 26 11.92 -1.10 15.97
N ILE A 27 11.36 -1.07 14.77
CA ILE A 27 9.92 -1.02 14.53
C ILE A 27 9.48 -2.25 13.75
N VAL A 28 8.41 -2.89 14.23
CA VAL A 28 7.60 -3.79 13.41
C VAL A 28 6.34 -3.03 13.00
N SER A 29 6.09 -2.93 11.70
CA SER A 29 4.91 -2.26 11.14
C SER A 29 4.02 -3.28 10.42
N LEU A 30 2.85 -3.58 10.98
CA LEU A 30 1.88 -4.52 10.44
C LEU A 30 0.81 -3.82 9.58
N SER A 31 1.21 -2.75 8.87
CA SER A 31 0.34 -2.00 7.96
C SER A 31 1.19 -1.27 6.93
N THR A 32 0.86 -1.47 5.65
CA THR A 32 1.50 -0.77 4.52
C THR A 32 1.48 0.75 4.72
N THR A 33 0.32 1.31 5.10
CA THR A 33 0.17 2.75 5.35
C THR A 33 1.11 3.27 6.43
N HIS A 34 1.24 2.55 7.56
CA HIS A 34 2.14 2.98 8.63
C HIS A 34 3.61 2.84 8.24
N THR A 35 3.95 1.80 7.47
CA THR A 35 5.28 1.62 6.89
C THR A 35 5.64 2.82 5.99
N GLU A 36 4.73 3.24 5.12
CA GLU A 36 4.91 4.40 4.24
C GLU A 36 5.07 5.71 5.04
N ILE A 37 4.31 5.90 6.13
CA ILE A 37 4.49 7.06 7.01
C ILE A 37 5.88 7.05 7.64
N VAL A 38 6.35 5.92 8.18
CA VAL A 38 7.70 5.78 8.74
C VAL A 38 8.75 6.13 7.70
N GLN A 39 8.62 5.64 6.45
CA GLN A 39 9.52 5.93 5.35
C GLN A 39 9.49 7.42 4.95
N ALA A 40 8.30 8.01 4.83
CA ALA A 40 8.14 9.42 4.48
C ALA A 40 8.77 10.38 5.53
N LEU A 41 8.89 9.92 6.77
CA LEU A 41 9.57 10.62 7.85
C LEU A 41 11.09 10.35 7.89
N GLY A 42 11.63 9.56 6.94
CA GLY A 42 13.06 9.17 6.91
C GLY A 42 13.41 8.20 8.03
N GLY A 43 12.48 7.32 8.39
CA GLY A 43 12.62 6.30 9.43
C GLY A 43 12.75 4.88 8.88
N GLU A 44 12.98 4.70 7.57
CA GLU A 44 13.09 3.39 6.91
C GLU A 44 14.10 2.47 7.58
N ASP A 45 15.17 3.05 8.07
CA ASP A 45 16.23 2.37 8.80
C ASP A 45 15.80 1.80 10.17
N PHE A 46 14.66 2.19 10.70
CA PHE A 46 14.12 1.67 11.96
C PHE A 46 13.29 0.40 11.76
N LEU A 47 12.85 0.13 10.52
CA LEU A 47 12.00 -1.00 10.20
C LEU A 47 12.81 -2.31 10.25
N VAL A 48 12.42 -3.22 11.15
CA VAL A 48 12.99 -4.57 11.25
C VAL A 48 12.03 -5.63 10.74
N GLY A 49 10.73 -5.34 10.71
CA GLY A 49 9.67 -6.17 10.15
C GLY A 49 8.54 -5.31 9.62
N VAL A 50 7.94 -5.73 8.50
CA VAL A 50 6.81 -5.04 7.87
C VAL A 50 5.80 -6.05 7.34
N ASP A 51 4.55 -5.62 7.12
CA ASP A 51 3.54 -6.46 6.48
C ASP A 51 3.98 -6.92 5.08
N SER A 52 3.34 -7.98 4.59
CA SER A 52 3.71 -8.63 3.33
C SER A 52 3.58 -7.74 2.09
N PHE A 53 2.73 -6.70 2.16
CA PHE A 53 2.43 -5.80 1.05
C PHE A 53 3.30 -4.53 1.05
N SER A 54 3.96 -4.20 2.16
CA SER A 54 4.84 -3.04 2.26
C SER A 54 6.06 -3.17 1.35
N GLU A 55 6.44 -2.10 0.67
CA GLU A 55 7.66 -2.04 -0.13
C GLU A 55 8.86 -1.65 0.74
N THR A 56 9.81 -2.54 0.88
CA THR A 56 11.05 -2.34 1.65
C THR A 56 12.18 -3.18 1.07
N PRO A 57 13.47 -2.85 1.39
CA PRO A 57 14.59 -3.71 1.03
C PRO A 57 14.42 -5.14 1.54
N GLU A 58 14.98 -6.13 0.82
CA GLU A 58 14.91 -7.56 1.18
C GLU A 58 15.49 -7.88 2.58
N THR A 59 16.27 -6.97 3.15
CA THR A 59 16.83 -7.10 4.50
C THR A 59 15.80 -6.93 5.60
N VAL A 60 14.64 -6.33 5.31
CA VAL A 60 13.53 -6.16 6.24
C VAL A 60 12.62 -7.38 6.16
N LYS A 61 12.30 -7.96 7.31
CA LYS A 61 11.45 -9.16 7.39
C LYS A 61 10.01 -8.87 6.93
N LYS A 62 9.50 -9.65 5.99
CA LYS A 62 8.08 -9.64 5.62
C LYS A 62 7.28 -10.53 6.56
N ILE A 63 6.13 -10.05 7.01
CA ILE A 63 5.23 -10.68 7.99
C ILE A 63 3.82 -10.65 7.41
N ASP A 64 3.10 -11.76 7.49
CA ASP A 64 1.66 -11.74 7.21
C ASP A 64 0.92 -11.16 8.40
N ALA A 65 0.46 -9.91 8.28
CA ALA A 65 -0.23 -9.19 9.34
C ALA A 65 -1.55 -9.86 9.78
N PHE A 66 -2.14 -10.76 8.99
CA PHE A 66 -3.38 -11.45 9.31
C PHE A 66 -3.18 -12.73 10.12
N THR A 67 -1.99 -13.31 10.08
CA THR A 67 -1.67 -14.59 10.74
C THR A 67 -0.51 -14.49 11.72
N VAL A 68 0.12 -13.30 11.86
CA VAL A 68 1.27 -13.07 12.72
C VAL A 68 0.99 -13.48 14.17
N THR A 69 2.00 -14.05 14.80
CA THR A 69 2.01 -14.39 16.22
C THR A 69 2.92 -13.46 17.02
N THR A 70 2.67 -13.36 18.31
CA THR A 70 3.54 -12.58 19.22
C THR A 70 4.98 -13.09 19.21
N ASP A 71 5.20 -14.41 19.11
CA ASP A 71 6.53 -15.01 19.04
C ASP A 71 7.30 -14.53 17.81
N GLU A 72 6.66 -14.48 16.63
CA GLU A 72 7.27 -13.98 15.40
C GLU A 72 7.67 -12.48 15.51
N ILE A 73 6.87 -11.68 16.22
CA ILE A 73 7.19 -10.28 16.49
C ILE A 73 8.41 -10.21 17.43
N LEU A 74 8.42 -11.00 18.50
CA LEU A 74 9.50 -11.02 19.50
C LEU A 74 10.84 -11.47 18.94
N GLU A 75 10.87 -12.37 17.94
CA GLU A 75 12.11 -12.79 17.27
C GLU A 75 12.86 -11.60 16.65
N LEU A 76 12.15 -10.53 16.26
CA LEU A 76 12.74 -9.32 15.69
C LEU A 76 13.23 -8.33 16.75
N ASN A 77 12.91 -8.59 18.04
CA ASN A 77 13.25 -7.74 19.17
C ASN A 77 12.92 -6.25 18.92
N PRO A 78 11.65 -5.91 18.59
CA PRO A 78 11.25 -4.54 18.34
C PRO A 78 11.12 -3.74 19.63
N ASP A 79 11.25 -2.42 19.50
CA ASP A 79 10.94 -1.46 20.58
C ASP A 79 9.48 -1.02 20.56
N VAL A 80 8.85 -1.08 19.35
CA VAL A 80 7.45 -0.71 19.15
C VAL A 80 6.83 -1.46 17.98
N VAL A 81 5.53 -1.76 18.08
CA VAL A 81 4.72 -2.40 17.03
C VAL A 81 3.63 -1.42 16.55
N LEU A 82 3.54 -1.18 15.24
CA LEU A 82 2.48 -0.38 14.63
C LEU A 82 1.42 -1.31 14.04
N LEU A 83 0.16 -1.07 14.36
CA LEU A 83 -1.00 -1.90 14.01
C LEU A 83 -2.12 -1.05 13.41
N ALA A 84 -2.75 -1.49 12.33
CA ALA A 84 -4.00 -0.91 11.83
C ALA A 84 -5.24 -1.58 12.43
N PHE A 85 -5.12 -2.86 12.76
CA PHE A 85 -6.21 -3.69 13.27
C PHE A 85 -5.73 -4.57 14.42
N ASP A 86 -6.64 -4.85 15.35
CA ASP A 86 -6.42 -5.84 16.42
C ASP A 86 -6.88 -7.21 15.91
N ILE A 87 -6.05 -7.85 15.07
CA ILE A 87 -6.35 -9.17 14.50
C ILE A 87 -5.88 -10.24 15.48
N ASN A 88 -6.74 -11.24 15.71
CA ASN A 88 -6.48 -12.38 16.61
C ASN A 88 -6.12 -11.94 18.06
N GLU A 89 -6.67 -10.81 18.51
CA GLU A 89 -6.43 -10.26 19.85
C GLU A 89 -4.93 -9.97 20.14
N ILE A 90 -4.15 -9.68 19.08
CA ILE A 90 -2.71 -9.44 19.19
C ILE A 90 -2.36 -8.31 20.17
N VAL A 91 -3.23 -7.32 20.31
CA VAL A 91 -3.07 -6.22 21.28
C VAL A 91 -3.04 -6.76 22.70
N THR A 92 -3.94 -7.69 23.04
CA THR A 92 -3.98 -8.33 24.38
C THR A 92 -2.68 -9.08 24.68
N ASP A 93 -2.14 -9.78 23.67
CA ASP A 93 -0.88 -10.51 23.82
C ASP A 93 0.30 -9.56 24.00
N LEU A 94 0.36 -8.47 23.21
CA LEU A 94 1.41 -7.44 23.35
C LEU A 94 1.36 -6.75 24.71
N GLU A 95 0.17 -6.45 25.23
CA GLU A 95 -0.01 -5.91 26.60
C GLU A 95 0.47 -6.91 27.66
N GLY A 96 0.17 -8.20 27.48
CA GLY A 96 0.57 -9.27 28.40
C GLY A 96 2.09 -9.40 28.58
N ILE A 97 2.88 -8.97 27.58
CA ILE A 97 4.37 -8.98 27.60
C ILE A 97 4.96 -7.56 27.76
N GLU A 98 4.15 -6.56 28.06
CA GLU A 98 4.57 -5.15 28.19
C GLU A 98 5.25 -4.57 26.95
N MET A 99 4.92 -5.08 25.75
CA MET A 99 5.41 -4.55 24.49
C MET A 99 4.72 -3.22 24.15
N LYS A 100 5.50 -2.22 23.75
CA LYS A 100 4.95 -0.97 23.24
C LYS A 100 4.30 -1.18 21.88
N TYR A 101 3.10 -0.64 21.70
CA TYR A 101 2.41 -0.66 20.43
C TYR A 101 1.65 0.64 20.18
N ALA A 102 1.30 0.90 18.91
CA ALA A 102 0.35 1.91 18.51
C ALA A 102 -0.70 1.28 17.58
N LEU A 103 -1.94 1.21 18.05
CA LEU A 103 -3.09 0.79 17.25
C LEU A 103 -3.69 2.04 16.61
N LEU A 104 -3.48 2.20 15.32
CA LEU A 104 -3.89 3.35 14.51
C LEU A 104 -4.82 2.84 13.39
N PRO A 105 -6.14 2.86 13.59
CA PRO A 105 -7.09 2.31 12.63
C PRO A 105 -7.11 3.12 11.32
N PRO A 106 -7.64 2.57 10.21
CA PRO A 106 -7.75 3.28 8.94
C PRO A 106 -8.33 4.69 9.10
N ALA A 107 -7.64 5.68 8.55
CA ALA A 107 -8.08 7.05 8.57
C ALA A 107 -9.39 7.21 7.78
N ARG A 108 -10.28 8.11 8.23
CA ARG A 108 -11.56 8.42 7.58
C ARG A 108 -11.58 9.80 6.92
N ASN A 109 -10.60 10.62 7.23
CA ASN A 109 -10.45 11.99 6.74
C ASN A 109 -8.98 12.42 6.84
N PHE A 110 -8.64 13.56 6.25
CA PHE A 110 -7.26 14.07 6.28
C PHE A 110 -6.76 14.38 7.70
N GLU A 111 -7.62 14.80 8.63
CA GLU A 111 -7.19 15.07 10.02
C GLU A 111 -6.75 13.78 10.73
N ASP A 112 -7.42 12.64 10.45
CA ASP A 112 -6.98 11.35 10.98
C ASP A 112 -5.59 10.99 10.42
N VAL A 113 -5.34 11.22 9.12
CA VAL A 113 -4.02 11.00 8.48
C VAL A 113 -2.96 11.87 9.16
N TYR A 114 -3.22 13.16 9.34
CA TYR A 114 -2.29 14.07 10.00
C TYR A 114 -1.99 13.66 11.43
N SER A 115 -3.01 13.21 12.17
CA SER A 115 -2.85 12.69 13.53
C SER A 115 -1.97 11.45 13.57
N GLN A 116 -2.13 10.51 12.63
CA GLN A 116 -1.28 9.32 12.54
C GLN A 116 0.17 9.68 12.20
N ILE A 117 0.40 10.61 11.28
CA ILE A 117 1.74 11.13 10.95
C ILE A 117 2.40 11.75 12.18
N GLU A 118 1.65 12.55 12.95
CA GLU A 118 2.16 13.17 14.18
C GLU A 118 2.50 12.13 15.25
N ILE A 119 1.61 11.15 15.49
CA ILE A 119 1.82 10.07 16.45
C ILE A 119 3.07 9.25 16.08
N ILE A 120 3.18 8.82 14.83
CA ILE A 120 4.33 8.04 14.36
C ILE A 120 5.60 8.88 14.43
N GLY A 121 5.55 10.15 14.01
CA GLY A 121 6.69 11.08 14.11
C GLY A 121 7.20 11.23 15.54
N ASN A 122 6.31 11.35 16.51
CA ASN A 122 6.66 11.40 17.93
C ASN A 122 7.29 10.07 18.41
N LEU A 123 6.74 8.92 17.98
CA LEU A 123 7.26 7.60 18.36
C LEU A 123 8.68 7.35 17.86
N ILE A 124 9.03 7.87 16.69
CA ILE A 124 10.33 7.66 16.05
C ILE A 124 11.28 8.86 16.19
N HIS A 125 10.93 9.85 17.01
CA HIS A 125 11.71 11.09 17.24
C HIS A 125 11.95 11.90 15.94
N LYS A 126 10.90 12.04 15.12
CA LYS A 126 10.86 12.75 13.86
C LYS A 126 9.75 13.84 13.85
N GLU A 127 9.59 14.54 14.96
CA GLU A 127 8.51 15.53 15.17
C GLU A 127 8.57 16.69 14.17
N ASN A 128 9.78 17.11 13.78
CA ASN A 128 9.94 18.20 12.82
C ASN A 128 9.60 17.74 11.39
N GLU A 129 10.05 16.55 11.01
CA GLU A 129 9.73 15.95 9.72
C GLU A 129 8.21 15.73 9.59
N ALA A 130 7.56 15.25 10.66
CA ALA A 130 6.10 15.07 10.71
C ALA A 130 5.37 16.41 10.52
N LYS A 131 5.76 17.47 11.24
CA LYS A 131 5.17 18.81 11.08
C LYS A 131 5.34 19.35 9.66
N ASN A 132 6.51 19.17 9.06
CA ASN A 132 6.78 19.64 7.70
C ASN A 132 5.92 18.86 6.68
N LEU A 133 5.84 17.54 6.81
CA LEU A 133 5.01 16.68 5.96
C LEU A 133 3.53 17.07 6.05
N ILE A 134 2.98 17.20 7.27
CA ILE A 134 1.60 17.62 7.51
C ILE A 134 1.34 19.00 6.88
N SER A 135 2.26 19.95 7.05
CA SER A 135 2.13 21.29 6.50
C SER A 135 2.07 21.29 4.97
N SER A 136 2.96 20.51 4.32
CA SER A 136 2.96 20.32 2.86
C SER A 136 1.66 19.68 2.38
N MET A 137 1.23 18.60 3.01
CA MET A 137 -0.03 17.92 2.65
C MET A 137 -1.25 18.85 2.77
N ARG A 138 -1.32 19.69 3.83
CA ARG A 138 -2.40 20.67 4.00
C ARG A 138 -2.41 21.72 2.89
N GLU A 139 -1.23 22.21 2.49
CA GLU A 139 -1.07 23.18 1.40
C GLU A 139 -1.53 22.57 0.08
N ASP A 140 -1.10 21.33 -0.22
CA ASP A 140 -1.46 20.63 -1.45
C ASP A 140 -2.97 20.38 -1.51
N VAL A 141 -3.59 19.86 -0.44
CA VAL A 141 -5.06 19.68 -0.33
C VAL A 141 -5.79 21.02 -0.56
N SER A 142 -5.34 22.08 0.11
CA SER A 142 -5.93 23.42 -0.07
C SER A 142 -5.83 23.90 -1.52
N THR A 143 -4.69 23.71 -2.15
CA THR A 143 -4.43 24.12 -3.54
C THR A 143 -5.32 23.36 -4.52
N ILE A 144 -5.47 22.05 -4.36
CA ILE A 144 -6.36 21.21 -5.18
C ILE A 144 -7.80 21.71 -5.03
N LEU A 145 -8.30 21.87 -3.81
CA LEU A 145 -9.68 22.27 -3.55
C LEU A 145 -10.01 23.70 -4.01
N GLN A 146 -9.06 24.63 -3.95
CA GLN A 146 -9.24 25.98 -4.48
C GLN A 146 -9.40 26.00 -6.00
N ASN A 147 -8.80 25.06 -6.71
CA ASN A 147 -8.87 24.92 -8.16
C ASN A 147 -10.00 24.00 -8.63
N THR A 148 -10.70 23.33 -7.70
CA THR A 148 -11.78 22.39 -8.01
C THR A 148 -13.03 23.13 -8.47
N THR A 149 -13.60 22.69 -9.59
CA THR A 149 -14.92 23.15 -10.07
C THR A 149 -15.99 22.18 -9.59
N PHE A 150 -16.83 22.60 -8.67
CA PHE A 150 -17.95 21.78 -8.19
C PHE A 150 -18.90 21.43 -9.33
N LYS A 151 -19.20 20.15 -9.48
CA LYS A 151 -20.07 19.62 -10.54
C LYS A 151 -21.22 18.82 -9.92
N ASP A 152 -22.43 19.04 -10.42
CA ASP A 152 -23.60 18.24 -10.03
C ASP A 152 -23.59 16.90 -10.80
N ILE A 153 -22.66 16.00 -10.44
CA ILE A 153 -22.54 14.66 -11.03
C ILE A 153 -22.74 13.60 -9.97
N LYS A 154 -23.27 12.47 -10.40
CA LYS A 154 -23.39 11.25 -9.59
C LYS A 154 -22.22 10.32 -9.88
N ILE A 155 -21.55 9.88 -8.82
CA ILE A 155 -20.44 8.95 -8.91
C ILE A 155 -20.79 7.62 -8.25
N PHE A 156 -20.32 6.54 -8.85
CA PHE A 156 -20.25 5.21 -8.26
C PHE A 156 -18.80 4.78 -8.19
N HIS A 157 -18.36 4.36 -7.00
CA HIS A 157 -17.00 3.83 -6.79
C HIS A 157 -17.08 2.35 -6.40
N GLU A 158 -16.55 1.48 -7.23
CA GLU A 158 -16.48 0.04 -6.99
C GLU A 158 -15.13 -0.32 -6.39
N ILE A 159 -15.14 -0.99 -5.23
CA ILE A 159 -13.92 -1.43 -4.52
C ILE A 159 -13.79 -2.96 -4.46
N GLY A 160 -14.74 -3.69 -4.99
CA GLY A 160 -14.72 -5.16 -5.06
C GLY A 160 -15.94 -5.70 -5.77
N TYR A 161 -15.78 -6.86 -6.42
CA TYR A 161 -16.83 -7.51 -7.21
C TYR A 161 -16.95 -9.03 -6.99
N THR A 162 -15.89 -9.68 -6.55
CA THR A 162 -15.81 -11.15 -6.53
C THR A 162 -16.84 -11.81 -5.62
N TYR A 163 -17.12 -11.21 -4.46
CA TYR A 163 -18.05 -11.75 -3.44
C TYR A 163 -19.30 -10.90 -3.25
N GLY A 164 -19.56 -9.96 -4.14
CA GLY A 164 -20.61 -8.95 -4.10
C GLY A 164 -20.10 -7.64 -4.65
N ILE A 165 -20.97 -6.69 -4.95
CA ILE A 165 -20.55 -5.36 -5.38
C ILE A 165 -20.35 -4.52 -4.14
N TYR A 166 -19.09 -4.22 -3.81
CA TYR A 166 -18.75 -3.35 -2.69
C TYR A 166 -18.40 -1.95 -3.18
N THR A 167 -18.78 -0.96 -2.38
CA THR A 167 -18.63 0.45 -2.68
C THR A 167 -18.15 1.23 -1.47
N VAL A 168 -18.02 2.54 -1.60
CA VAL A 168 -17.64 3.46 -0.52
C VAL A 168 -18.81 4.37 -0.18
N ASN A 169 -19.03 4.66 1.09
CA ASN A 169 -20.01 5.66 1.53
C ASN A 169 -19.31 6.84 2.23
N LYS A 170 -20.08 7.82 2.70
CA LYS A 170 -19.58 9.04 3.37
C LYS A 170 -18.74 8.81 4.62
N ASN A 171 -18.70 7.58 5.16
CA ASN A 171 -17.93 7.25 6.37
C ASN A 171 -16.53 6.68 6.05
N SER A 172 -16.21 6.49 4.75
CA SER A 172 -14.88 6.08 4.30
C SER A 172 -14.03 7.30 3.94
N PHE A 173 -12.70 7.11 3.88
CA PHE A 173 -11.78 8.16 3.42
C PHE A 173 -12.09 8.62 1.99
N ILE A 174 -12.35 7.68 1.07
CA ILE A 174 -12.74 7.99 -0.31
C ILE A 174 -14.06 8.76 -0.35
N GLY A 175 -15.03 8.39 0.50
CA GLY A 175 -16.29 9.12 0.63
C GLY A 175 -16.11 10.56 1.10
N GLU A 176 -15.15 10.79 2.00
CA GLU A 176 -14.77 12.16 2.40
C GLU A 176 -14.13 12.93 1.24
N ILE A 177 -13.28 12.32 0.43
CA ILE A 177 -12.73 12.97 -0.77
C ILE A 177 -13.87 13.40 -1.71
N TYR A 178 -14.85 12.54 -1.98
CA TYR A 178 -16.00 12.90 -2.81
C TYR A 178 -16.84 14.03 -2.22
N ASN A 179 -16.97 14.06 -0.91
CA ASN A 179 -17.63 15.15 -0.20
C ASN A 179 -16.87 16.49 -0.38
N LEU A 180 -15.54 16.47 -0.23
CA LEU A 180 -14.66 17.62 -0.45
C LEU A 180 -14.71 18.13 -1.91
N LEU A 181 -14.80 17.22 -2.88
CA LEU A 181 -14.94 17.53 -4.31
C LEU A 181 -16.37 17.92 -4.71
N GLY A 182 -17.33 17.85 -3.78
CA GLY A 182 -18.72 18.29 -4.00
C GLY A 182 -19.52 17.44 -4.97
N VAL A 183 -19.16 16.17 -5.16
CA VAL A 183 -19.89 15.23 -6.04
C VAL A 183 -20.86 14.36 -5.26
N LYS A 184 -21.88 13.85 -5.92
CA LYS A 184 -22.92 13.00 -5.33
C LYS A 184 -22.53 11.53 -5.41
N ASN A 185 -21.95 10.97 -4.37
CA ASN A 185 -21.75 9.53 -4.29
C ASN A 185 -23.10 8.82 -4.09
N ILE A 186 -23.47 7.89 -5.00
CA ILE A 186 -24.76 7.18 -4.97
C ILE A 186 -24.93 6.28 -3.75
N ALA A 187 -23.82 5.95 -3.06
CA ALA A 187 -23.81 5.06 -1.92
C ALA A 187 -23.81 5.76 -0.55
N ASN A 188 -23.85 7.12 -0.52
CA ASN A 188 -23.71 7.88 0.74
C ASN A 188 -24.73 7.51 1.81
N GLU A 189 -25.94 7.14 1.43
CA GLU A 189 -27.02 6.80 2.36
C GLU A 189 -27.29 5.29 2.46
N LEU A 190 -26.36 4.45 1.95
CA LEU A 190 -26.48 3.00 2.14
C LEU A 190 -26.24 2.64 3.60
N GLU A 191 -27.03 1.68 4.08
CA GLU A 191 -26.81 1.07 5.38
C GLU A 191 -25.47 0.33 5.39
N ASP A 192 -24.69 0.56 6.43
CA ASP A 192 -23.44 -0.11 6.70
C ASP A 192 -23.45 -0.63 8.15
N PRO A 193 -23.93 -1.85 8.36
CA PRO A 193 -24.08 -2.43 9.71
C PRO A 193 -22.76 -2.49 10.49
N PHE A 194 -21.65 -2.61 9.79
CA PHE A 194 -20.31 -2.69 10.39
C PHE A 194 -19.65 -1.31 10.56
N ARG A 195 -20.28 -0.25 10.06
CA ARG A 195 -19.72 1.11 10.06
C ARG A 195 -18.31 1.18 9.49
N SER A 196 -18.03 0.31 8.54
CA SER A 196 -16.73 0.22 7.88
C SER A 196 -16.46 1.38 6.91
N GLY A 197 -17.52 1.96 6.36
CA GLY A 197 -17.47 2.89 5.23
C GLY A 197 -17.55 2.19 3.87
N TYR A 198 -17.65 0.85 3.85
CA TYR A 198 -17.55 0.00 2.67
C TYR A 198 -18.75 -0.94 2.52
N PRO A 199 -19.97 -0.43 2.31
CA PRO A 199 -21.17 -1.24 2.20
C PRO A 199 -21.22 -2.04 0.90
N GLU A 200 -21.98 -3.14 0.92
CA GLU A 200 -22.43 -3.81 -0.28
C GLU A 200 -23.56 -2.99 -0.95
N ILE A 201 -23.58 -2.98 -2.28
CA ILE A 201 -24.61 -2.29 -3.08
C ILE A 201 -25.21 -3.26 -4.08
N SER A 202 -26.54 -3.26 -4.23
CA SER A 202 -27.17 -4.07 -5.25
C SER A 202 -27.05 -3.47 -6.65
N GLU A 203 -27.03 -4.32 -7.66
CA GLU A 203 -26.99 -3.90 -9.06
C GLU A 203 -28.21 -3.03 -9.43
N GLU A 204 -29.40 -3.35 -8.89
CA GLU A 204 -30.62 -2.58 -9.08
C GLU A 204 -30.43 -1.15 -8.57
N LYS A 205 -29.81 -0.96 -7.41
CA LYS A 205 -29.54 0.36 -6.83
C LYS A 205 -28.61 1.20 -7.71
N ILE A 206 -27.59 0.57 -8.31
CA ILE A 206 -26.69 1.24 -9.26
C ILE A 206 -27.46 1.69 -10.50
N ILE A 207 -28.29 0.80 -11.05
CA ILE A 207 -29.10 1.09 -12.25
C ILE A 207 -30.11 2.21 -11.97
N GLU A 208 -30.82 2.17 -10.85
CA GLU A 208 -31.77 3.21 -10.44
C GLU A 208 -31.09 4.56 -10.24
N SER A 209 -29.92 4.56 -9.64
CA SER A 209 -29.15 5.79 -9.38
C SER A 209 -28.59 6.39 -10.66
N ASN A 210 -28.29 5.56 -11.66
CA ASN A 210 -27.76 5.93 -12.96
C ASN A 210 -26.58 6.93 -12.85
N PRO A 211 -25.39 6.48 -12.40
CA PRO A 211 -24.23 7.34 -12.22
C PRO A 211 -23.73 7.95 -13.53
N ASP A 212 -23.20 9.16 -13.45
CA ASP A 212 -22.55 9.87 -14.55
C ASP A 212 -21.09 9.45 -14.74
N LEU A 213 -20.51 8.90 -13.69
CA LEU A 213 -19.10 8.50 -13.58
C LEU A 213 -18.98 7.22 -12.77
N ILE A 214 -18.17 6.27 -13.22
CA ILE A 214 -17.81 5.06 -12.51
C ILE A 214 -16.30 5.07 -12.27
N VAL A 215 -15.89 4.86 -11.03
CA VAL A 215 -14.48 4.64 -10.63
C VAL A 215 -14.35 3.21 -10.11
N VAL A 216 -13.33 2.49 -10.56
CA VAL A 216 -13.03 1.12 -10.13
C VAL A 216 -11.66 1.12 -9.46
N GLY A 217 -11.62 0.78 -8.16
CA GLY A 217 -10.43 0.82 -7.31
C GLY A 217 -9.96 -0.56 -6.85
N HIS A 218 -10.10 -1.60 -7.70
CA HIS A 218 -9.65 -2.96 -7.38
C HIS A 218 -9.19 -3.71 -8.64
N SER A 219 -8.35 -4.73 -8.47
CA SER A 219 -7.74 -5.48 -9.57
C SER A 219 -8.64 -6.57 -10.18
N ASP A 220 -9.78 -6.89 -9.57
CA ASP A 220 -10.72 -7.91 -10.08
C ASP A 220 -11.22 -7.62 -11.52
N TYR A 221 -11.16 -6.36 -11.94
CA TYR A 221 -11.55 -5.93 -13.29
C TYR A 221 -10.65 -6.48 -14.40
N LEU A 222 -9.39 -6.77 -14.11
CA LEU A 222 -8.43 -7.31 -15.09
C LEU A 222 -8.93 -8.62 -15.72
N ASN A 223 -9.83 -9.32 -15.03
CA ASN A 223 -10.43 -10.57 -15.49
C ASN A 223 -11.90 -10.44 -15.94
N LYS A 224 -12.51 -9.26 -15.81
CA LYS A 224 -13.95 -9.06 -16.06
C LYS A 224 -14.21 -7.69 -16.70
N ASP A 225 -14.24 -7.67 -18.02
CA ASP A 225 -14.67 -6.50 -18.77
C ASP A 225 -16.06 -6.02 -18.28
N LEU A 226 -16.13 -4.77 -17.77
CA LEU A 226 -17.38 -4.16 -17.32
C LEU A 226 -18.43 -4.10 -18.43
N SER A 227 -18.01 -4.11 -19.70
CA SER A 227 -18.91 -4.19 -20.85
C SER A 227 -19.68 -5.51 -20.91
N THR A 228 -19.21 -6.56 -20.22
CA THR A 228 -19.93 -7.85 -20.11
C THR A 228 -21.09 -7.79 -19.14
N ARG A 229 -21.18 -6.77 -18.28
CA ARG A 229 -22.33 -6.53 -17.41
C ARG A 229 -23.49 -5.96 -18.22
N THR A 230 -24.28 -6.84 -18.84
CA THR A 230 -25.29 -6.50 -19.83
C THR A 230 -26.32 -5.50 -19.33
N SER A 231 -26.64 -5.50 -18.04
CA SER A 231 -27.50 -4.57 -17.34
C SER A 231 -26.97 -3.14 -17.29
N TRP A 232 -25.64 -2.96 -17.29
CA TRP A 232 -24.96 -1.67 -17.17
C TRP A 232 -24.84 -0.89 -18.46
N LYS A 233 -25.04 -1.52 -19.62
CA LYS A 233 -24.90 -0.86 -20.95
C LYS A 233 -25.79 0.39 -21.12
N ASN A 234 -26.82 0.54 -20.29
CA ASN A 234 -27.72 1.68 -20.34
C ASN A 234 -27.35 2.80 -19.37
N LEU A 235 -26.40 2.58 -18.46
CA LEU A 235 -25.94 3.62 -17.54
C LEU A 235 -25.32 4.79 -18.29
N THR A 236 -25.54 6.00 -17.78
CA THR A 236 -24.97 7.24 -18.34
C THR A 236 -23.45 7.17 -18.40
N ALA A 237 -22.79 6.70 -17.35
CA ALA A 237 -21.34 6.53 -17.31
C ALA A 237 -20.86 5.60 -18.43
N VAL A 238 -21.51 4.45 -18.65
CA VAL A 238 -21.14 3.49 -19.69
C VAL A 238 -21.33 4.03 -21.09
N LYS A 239 -22.49 4.66 -21.36
CA LYS A 239 -22.79 5.27 -22.68
C LYS A 239 -21.81 6.38 -23.06
N ASN A 240 -21.35 7.14 -22.06
CA ASN A 240 -20.44 8.25 -22.26
C ASN A 240 -18.97 7.84 -22.10
N ASN A 241 -18.71 6.56 -21.86
CA ASN A 241 -17.39 5.99 -21.59
C ASN A 241 -16.66 6.69 -20.42
N ASN A 242 -17.41 7.10 -19.39
CA ASN A 242 -16.91 7.71 -18.16
C ASN A 242 -16.64 6.63 -17.11
N ILE A 243 -15.73 5.71 -17.40
CA ILE A 243 -15.31 4.63 -16.51
C ILE A 243 -13.79 4.74 -16.35
N TYR A 244 -13.35 4.85 -15.10
CA TYR A 244 -11.94 5.04 -14.75
C TYR A 244 -11.48 3.96 -13.79
N PHE A 245 -10.30 3.44 -14.06
CA PHE A 245 -9.68 2.41 -13.25
C PHE A 245 -8.53 3.05 -12.47
N LEU A 246 -8.52 2.88 -11.15
CA LEU A 246 -7.44 3.33 -10.30
C LEU A 246 -6.51 2.17 -9.99
N ASP A 247 -5.24 2.49 -9.78
CA ASP A 247 -4.31 1.57 -9.16
C ASP A 247 -4.81 1.20 -7.75
N GLU A 248 -4.77 -0.09 -7.41
CA GLU A 248 -5.31 -0.61 -6.16
C GLU A 248 -4.56 -0.06 -4.94
N ASN A 249 -3.25 0.15 -5.05
CA ASN A 249 -2.45 0.72 -3.97
C ASN A 249 -2.82 2.18 -3.72
N LEU A 250 -3.09 2.94 -4.79
CA LEU A 250 -3.56 4.32 -4.66
C LEU A 250 -4.97 4.37 -4.08
N ALA A 251 -5.87 3.50 -4.56
CA ALA A 251 -7.29 3.50 -4.17
C ALA A 251 -7.51 3.05 -2.71
N ASN A 252 -6.66 2.18 -2.18
CA ASN A 252 -6.84 1.58 -0.86
C ASN A 252 -5.89 2.14 0.21
N ASN A 253 -5.12 3.18 -0.09
CA ASN A 253 -4.21 3.83 0.84
C ASN A 253 -4.91 4.97 1.60
N TRP A 254 -4.66 5.08 2.90
CA TRP A 254 -5.17 6.17 3.76
C TRP A 254 -4.03 6.93 4.46
N GLY A 255 -2.82 6.90 3.90
CA GLY A 255 -1.61 7.50 4.46
C GLY A 255 -1.14 8.72 3.67
N VAL A 256 0.16 8.78 3.43
CA VAL A 256 0.83 9.91 2.80
C VAL A 256 0.43 10.13 1.34
N ASN A 257 -0.01 9.07 0.64
CA ASN A 257 -0.42 9.11 -0.77
C ASN A 257 -1.87 9.60 -0.98
N THR A 258 -2.57 9.96 0.09
CA THR A 258 -3.99 10.41 0.01
C THR A 258 -4.17 11.74 -0.72
N VAL A 259 -3.13 12.58 -0.76
CA VAL A 259 -3.14 13.82 -1.57
C VAL A 259 -3.13 13.48 -3.05
N ASP A 260 -2.35 12.48 -3.46
CA ASP A 260 -2.32 12.01 -4.85
C ASP A 260 -3.68 11.44 -5.25
N LEU A 261 -4.34 10.65 -4.38
CA LEU A 261 -5.70 10.16 -4.61
C LEU A 261 -6.70 11.30 -4.79
N LEU A 262 -6.66 12.33 -3.93
CA LEU A 262 -7.50 13.52 -4.07
C LEU A 262 -7.27 14.20 -5.43
N ASN A 263 -6.01 14.39 -5.83
CA ASN A 263 -5.66 15.01 -7.09
C ASN A 263 -6.18 14.20 -8.29
N VAL A 264 -5.93 12.89 -8.31
CA VAL A 264 -6.38 11.99 -9.38
C VAL A 264 -7.90 11.99 -9.48
N LEU A 265 -8.63 11.91 -8.38
CA LEU A 265 -10.09 11.95 -8.39
C LEU A 265 -10.61 13.31 -8.84
N ASN A 266 -9.96 14.41 -8.47
CA ASN A 266 -10.28 15.74 -8.96
C ASN A 266 -10.10 15.86 -10.48
N GLU A 267 -8.98 15.36 -11.01
CA GLU A 267 -8.71 15.35 -12.46
C GLU A 267 -9.74 14.50 -13.21
N ILE A 268 -10.09 13.31 -12.72
CA ILE A 268 -11.15 12.46 -13.29
C ILE A 268 -12.48 13.19 -13.34
N ILE A 269 -12.86 13.89 -12.28
CA ILE A 269 -14.10 14.64 -12.19
C ILE A 269 -14.08 15.84 -13.14
N ASP A 270 -12.94 16.50 -13.31
CA ASP A 270 -12.79 17.65 -14.19
C ASP A 270 -12.68 17.28 -15.66
N SER A 271 -12.01 16.20 -15.99
CA SER A 271 -11.66 15.85 -17.37
C SER A 271 -12.84 15.42 -18.22
N LYS A 272 -14.00 15.01 -17.66
CA LYS A 272 -15.26 14.58 -18.36
C LYS A 272 -15.18 14.20 -19.86
N GLN A 273 -14.02 14.23 -20.50
CA GLN A 273 -13.87 14.19 -21.97
C GLN A 273 -12.82 13.24 -22.48
N ASP A 274 -12.01 12.55 -21.63
CA ASP A 274 -11.05 11.59 -22.15
C ASP A 274 -11.37 10.17 -21.70
N PRO A 275 -12.09 9.41 -22.55
CA PRO A 275 -12.38 8.02 -22.28
C PRO A 275 -11.10 7.21 -22.44
N GLY A 276 -10.58 6.68 -21.37
CA GLY A 276 -9.51 5.68 -21.40
C GLY A 276 -8.16 6.12 -20.86
N ILE A 277 -8.07 7.19 -20.09
CA ILE A 277 -6.89 7.41 -19.26
C ILE A 277 -7.01 6.43 -18.08
N ILE A 278 -6.29 5.33 -18.22
CA ILE A 278 -5.90 4.51 -17.08
C ILE A 278 -4.88 5.35 -16.31
N TYR A 279 -5.28 5.97 -15.19
CA TYR A 279 -4.36 6.71 -14.30
C TYR A 279 -3.43 5.74 -13.57
N SER A 280 -2.81 4.85 -14.32
CA SER A 280 -1.95 3.80 -13.83
C SER A 280 -0.67 3.65 -14.62
N ASP A 281 -0.46 4.40 -15.71
CA ASP A 281 0.73 4.17 -16.56
C ASP A 281 2.03 4.23 -15.77
N LYS A 282 2.08 5.04 -14.70
CA LYS A 282 3.25 5.12 -13.85
C LYS A 282 3.40 3.91 -12.89
N TYR A 283 2.29 3.27 -12.52
CA TYR A 283 2.26 2.11 -11.61
C TYR A 283 2.14 0.79 -12.39
N PHE A 284 1.45 0.74 -13.54
CA PHE A 284 1.38 -0.43 -14.41
C PHE A 284 2.73 -0.76 -15.07
N GLU A 285 3.58 0.22 -15.38
CA GLU A 285 4.93 -0.06 -15.85
C GLU A 285 5.76 -0.78 -14.78
N GLN A 286 5.55 -0.49 -13.50
CA GLN A 286 6.18 -1.21 -12.40
C GLN A 286 5.61 -2.62 -12.21
N GLU A 287 4.29 -2.81 -12.25
CA GLU A 287 3.67 -4.14 -12.14
C GLU A 287 4.00 -5.04 -13.33
N GLN A 288 3.93 -4.54 -14.57
CA GLN A 288 4.35 -5.31 -15.75
C GLN A 288 5.84 -5.67 -15.68
N LYS A 289 6.68 -4.79 -15.15
CA LYS A 289 8.10 -5.05 -14.96
C LYS A 289 8.30 -6.09 -13.85
N THR A 290 7.58 -5.99 -12.73
CA THR A 290 7.66 -6.96 -11.62
C THR A 290 7.10 -8.32 -12.03
N GLN A 291 5.99 -8.40 -12.77
CA GLN A 291 5.47 -9.66 -13.32
C GLN A 291 6.42 -10.25 -14.38
N SER A 292 6.98 -9.44 -15.29
CA SER A 292 7.95 -9.93 -16.27
C SER A 292 9.22 -10.42 -15.59
N ASP A 293 9.70 -9.73 -14.56
CA ASP A 293 10.89 -10.09 -13.79
C ASP A 293 10.71 -11.37 -12.96
N GLN A 294 9.47 -11.72 -12.59
CA GLN A 294 9.14 -13.01 -11.94
C GLN A 294 8.87 -14.14 -12.94
N ILE A 295 8.19 -13.85 -14.06
CA ILE A 295 7.82 -14.86 -15.07
C ILE A 295 9.04 -15.31 -15.89
N ILE A 296 9.95 -14.40 -16.22
CA ILE A 296 11.14 -14.71 -17.02
C ILE A 296 12.06 -15.73 -16.32
N PRO A 297 12.41 -15.59 -15.03
CA PRO A 297 13.18 -16.60 -14.30
C PRO A 297 12.44 -17.93 -14.18
N LEU A 298 11.12 -17.93 -13.99
CA LEU A 298 10.30 -19.14 -13.90
C LEU A 298 10.28 -19.89 -15.24
N LEU A 299 10.07 -19.18 -16.35
CA LEU A 299 10.16 -19.75 -17.69
C LEU A 299 11.55 -20.30 -17.99
N ALA A 300 12.62 -19.62 -17.59
CA ALA A 300 14.00 -20.10 -17.74
C ALA A 300 14.23 -21.39 -16.95
N GLN A 301 13.72 -21.50 -15.73
CA GLN A 301 13.79 -22.72 -14.91
C GLN A 301 13.01 -23.88 -15.57
N VAL A 302 11.81 -23.62 -16.11
CA VAL A 302 11.01 -24.63 -16.81
C VAL A 302 11.74 -25.13 -18.08
N ILE A 303 12.37 -24.24 -18.84
CA ILE A 303 13.15 -24.61 -20.03
C ILE A 303 14.36 -25.47 -19.64
N VAL A 304 15.09 -25.11 -18.57
CA VAL A 304 16.21 -25.91 -18.06
C VAL A 304 15.74 -27.30 -17.64
N LEU A 305 14.62 -27.42 -16.95
CA LEU A 305 14.03 -28.72 -16.55
C LEU A 305 13.63 -29.55 -17.77
N LEU A 306 13.03 -28.94 -18.81
CA LEU A 306 12.68 -29.64 -20.04
C LEU A 306 13.93 -30.14 -20.77
N VAL A 307 14.99 -29.34 -20.87
CA VAL A 307 16.26 -29.74 -21.49
C VAL A 307 16.91 -30.90 -20.70
N LEU A 308 16.89 -30.85 -19.38
CA LEU A 308 17.38 -31.95 -18.53
C LEU A 308 16.55 -33.22 -18.73
N LEU A 309 15.22 -33.11 -18.83
CA LEU A 309 14.33 -34.23 -19.07
C LEU A 309 14.61 -34.89 -20.45
N ILE A 310 14.77 -34.09 -21.50
CA ILE A 310 15.16 -34.56 -22.83
C ILE A 310 16.50 -35.28 -22.78
N PHE A 311 17.48 -34.76 -22.04
CA PHE A 311 18.79 -35.39 -21.89
C PHE A 311 18.72 -36.73 -21.17
N VAL A 312 17.93 -36.81 -20.09
CA VAL A 312 17.69 -38.06 -19.34
C VAL A 312 17.00 -39.07 -20.23
N VAL A 313 15.93 -38.69 -20.93
CA VAL A 313 15.19 -39.60 -21.84
C VAL A 313 16.09 -40.09 -22.97
N SER A 314 16.89 -39.20 -23.60
CA SER A 314 17.83 -39.59 -24.63
C SER A 314 18.90 -40.58 -24.16
N ARG A 315 19.38 -40.38 -22.91
CA ARG A 315 20.35 -41.28 -22.29
C ARG A 315 19.76 -42.68 -21.95
N PHE A 316 18.49 -42.70 -21.55
CA PHE A 316 17.74 -43.97 -21.36
C PHE A 316 17.52 -44.70 -22.70
N TYR A 317 17.18 -43.98 -23.77
CA TYR A 317 17.00 -44.56 -25.09
C TYR A 317 18.34 -45.15 -25.63
N THR A 318 19.44 -44.42 -25.52
CA THR A 318 20.76 -44.87 -25.92
C THR A 318 21.26 -46.09 -25.13
N GLN A 319 20.95 -46.15 -23.83
CA GLN A 319 21.28 -47.34 -23.00
C GLN A 319 20.42 -48.55 -23.38
N ARG A 320 19.15 -48.32 -23.72
CA ARG A 320 18.23 -49.39 -24.16
C ARG A 320 18.63 -50.00 -25.52
N GLU A 321 19.08 -49.17 -26.45
CA GLU A 321 19.63 -49.66 -27.73
C GLU A 321 20.96 -50.39 -27.56
N LYS A 322 21.88 -49.93 -26.70
CA LYS A 322 23.13 -50.64 -26.36
C LYS A 322 22.88 -51.98 -25.69
N LYS A 323 21.80 -52.13 -24.87
CA LYS A 323 21.41 -53.43 -24.27
C LYS A 323 20.82 -54.35 -25.32
N LYS A 324 20.08 -53.90 -26.30
CA LYS A 324 19.56 -54.72 -27.42
C LYS A 324 20.67 -55.26 -28.32
N LEU A 325 21.72 -54.47 -28.56
CA LEU A 325 22.89 -54.89 -29.33
C LEU A 325 23.73 -55.98 -28.60
N LYS A 326 23.77 -56.00 -27.25
CA LYS A 326 24.51 -57.02 -26.46
C LYS A 326 23.78 -58.37 -26.37
N ILE A 327 22.51 -58.45 -26.80
CA ILE A 327 21.75 -59.71 -26.80
C ILE A 327 21.76 -60.40 -28.18
N LYS A 328 22.37 -59.79 -29.19
CA LYS A 328 22.50 -60.31 -30.55
C LYS A 328 23.88 -60.78 -30.93
N LEU A 329 24.81 -60.90 -29.94
CA LEU A 329 26.12 -61.51 -30.07
C LEU A 329 26.19 -62.69 -29.06
#